data_aca84cd1a87f7ae4902ef56e32c1608e
#
_entry.id   aca84cd1a87f7ae4902ef56e32c1608e
#
_cell.length_a   1.000
_cell.length_b   1.000
_cell.length_c   1.000
_cell.angle_alpha   90.00
_cell.angle_beta   90.00
_cell.angle_gamma   90.00
#
_symmetry.space_group_name_H-M   'P 1'
#
loop_
_entity.id
_entity.type
_entity.pdbx_description
1 polymer ?
#
loop_
_entity_poly.entity_id
_entity_poly.type
_entity_poly.pdbx_seq_one_letter_code
_entity_poly.pdbx_strand_id
1 'polypeptide(L)'
;MSTEQAIELAIELRDIVKRFPGVVANDGVNLTVEHASIHAIVGENGAGKSTLMKTLYGAHRPDEGTVKVDGVEQHFKTPREAIAVGIGMVFQHFMLADNLTVWENIVLGDEPGTRLKLDRRASSTMLISTRSTIGSLRPLSLAAMACAEASPAPACSS
;
A
#
# COMPACT_ATOMS: atom_id res chain seq x y z
N MET A 1 9.06 27.47 27.58
CA MET A 1 8.73 26.07 27.68
C MET A 1 8.23 25.67 26.28
N SER A 2 9.12 25.10 25.46
CA SER A 2 8.78 24.64 24.10
C SER A 2 7.94 23.39 24.24
N THR A 3 6.67 23.45 23.81
CA THR A 3 5.83 22.29 23.68
C THR A 3 6.40 21.47 22.53
N GLU A 4 7.14 20.43 22.86
CA GLU A 4 7.57 19.39 21.93
C GLU A 4 6.29 18.72 21.42
N GLN A 5 5.84 19.10 20.23
CA GLN A 5 4.74 18.43 19.58
C GLN A 5 5.21 17.01 19.31
N ALA A 6 4.63 16.06 20.00
CA ALA A 6 4.85 14.65 19.71
C ALA A 6 4.49 14.40 18.24
N ILE A 7 5.48 14.03 17.43
CA ILE A 7 5.29 13.70 16.02
C ILE A 7 4.44 12.41 16.00
N GLU A 8 3.21 12.53 15.53
CA GLU A 8 2.35 11.36 15.34
C GLU A 8 2.80 10.59 14.10
N LEU A 9 3.36 9.41 14.31
CA LEU A 9 3.78 8.52 13.23
C LEU A 9 2.59 7.71 12.73
N ALA A 10 2.33 7.82 11.43
CA ALA A 10 1.34 7.01 10.75
C ALA A 10 1.84 5.57 10.56
N ILE A 11 3.11 5.43 10.17
CA ILE A 11 3.74 4.14 9.91
C ILE A 11 5.11 4.12 10.55
N GLU A 12 5.41 3.00 11.23
CA GLU A 12 6.72 2.71 11.76
C GLU A 12 7.11 1.27 11.41
N LEU A 13 8.19 1.11 10.68
CA LEU A 13 8.83 -0.17 10.39
C LEU A 13 10.15 -0.21 11.18
N ARG A 14 10.36 -1.27 11.95
CA ARG A 14 11.58 -1.46 12.73
C ARG A 14 12.23 -2.80 12.42
N ASP A 15 13.50 -2.75 12.07
CA ASP A 15 14.38 -3.90 11.84
C ASP A 15 13.77 -4.93 10.89
N ILE A 16 13.10 -4.46 9.84
CA ILE A 16 12.42 -5.33 8.87
C ILE A 16 13.45 -6.15 8.10
N VAL A 17 13.34 -7.45 8.23
CA VAL A 17 14.10 -8.41 7.44
C VAL A 17 13.16 -9.23 6.58
N LYS A 18 13.50 -9.37 5.30
CA LYS A 18 12.81 -10.25 4.36
C LYS A 18 13.79 -11.00 3.48
N ARG A 19 13.74 -12.32 3.61
CA ARG A 19 14.58 -13.26 2.86
C ARG A 19 13.76 -14.04 1.84
N PHE A 20 14.34 -14.26 0.69
CA PHE A 20 13.85 -15.21 -0.31
C PHE A 20 14.95 -16.22 -0.60
N PRO A 21 14.66 -17.36 -1.24
CA PRO A 21 15.69 -18.33 -1.60
C PRO A 21 16.83 -17.65 -2.40
N GLY A 22 18.02 -17.65 -1.82
CA GLY A 22 19.21 -17.09 -2.43
C GLY A 22 19.41 -15.57 -2.33
N VAL A 23 18.46 -14.81 -1.72
CA VAL A 23 18.60 -13.35 -1.61
C VAL A 23 17.97 -12.80 -0.33
N VAL A 24 18.66 -11.85 0.31
CA VAL A 24 18.09 -11.01 1.37
C VAL A 24 17.58 -9.73 0.71
N ALA A 25 16.27 -9.59 0.61
CA ALA A 25 15.66 -8.45 -0.06
C ALA A 25 15.57 -7.20 0.83
N ASN A 26 15.34 -7.40 2.12
CA ASN A 26 15.44 -6.36 3.15
C ASN A 26 16.25 -6.90 4.32
N ASP A 27 17.15 -6.10 4.86
CA ASP A 27 18.04 -6.48 5.94
C ASP A 27 18.09 -5.35 6.99
N GLY A 28 17.31 -5.51 8.07
CA GLY A 28 17.24 -4.56 9.17
C GLY A 28 16.71 -3.16 8.77
N VAL A 29 15.74 -3.10 7.85
CA VAL A 29 15.23 -1.82 7.33
C VAL A 29 14.37 -1.12 8.36
N ASN A 30 14.69 0.15 8.63
CA ASN A 30 13.92 1.04 9.48
C ASN A 30 13.31 2.17 8.64
N LEU A 31 12.01 2.44 8.84
CA LEU A 31 11.29 3.51 8.15
C LEU A 31 10.23 4.08 9.09
N THR A 32 10.16 5.40 9.14
CA THR A 32 9.08 6.12 9.82
C THR A 32 8.42 7.09 8.86
N VAL A 33 7.08 7.15 8.89
CA VAL A 33 6.27 8.06 8.07
C VAL A 33 5.31 8.80 8.98
N GLU A 34 5.33 10.13 8.91
CA GLU A 34 4.45 10.99 9.68
C GLU A 34 3.06 11.07 9.05
N HIS A 35 2.05 11.39 9.84
CA HIS A 35 0.71 11.69 9.33
C HIS A 35 0.72 12.86 8.34
N ALA A 36 -0.13 12.78 7.33
CA ALA A 36 -0.30 13.82 6.31
C ALA A 36 1.00 14.21 5.57
N SER A 37 2.01 13.35 5.57
CA SER A 37 3.27 13.55 4.86
C SER A 37 3.33 12.76 3.54
N ILE A 38 4.23 13.20 2.65
CA ILE A 38 4.62 12.46 1.44
C ILE A 38 6.05 11.98 1.67
N HIS A 39 6.23 10.66 1.66
CA HIS A 39 7.53 10.02 1.85
C HIS A 39 7.94 9.26 0.59
N ALA A 40 9.08 9.64 0.00
CA ALA A 40 9.60 8.98 -1.20
C ALA A 40 10.74 8.03 -0.83
N ILE A 41 10.65 6.79 -1.30
CA ILE A 41 11.72 5.79 -1.18
C ILE A 41 12.45 5.72 -2.51
N VAL A 42 13.72 6.11 -2.51
CA VAL A 42 14.57 6.14 -3.69
C VAL A 42 15.69 5.11 -3.55
N GLY A 43 16.09 4.50 -4.66
CA GLY A 43 17.19 3.53 -4.69
C GLY A 43 17.22 2.78 -6.03
N GLU A 44 18.27 2.02 -6.25
CA GLU A 44 18.47 1.23 -7.47
C GLU A 44 17.43 0.13 -7.65
N ASN A 45 17.31 -0.39 -8.88
CA ASN A 45 16.47 -1.54 -9.16
C ASN A 45 17.04 -2.76 -8.41
N GLY A 46 16.16 -3.52 -7.76
CA GLY A 46 16.58 -4.64 -6.91
C GLY A 46 16.93 -4.26 -5.46
N ALA A 47 16.94 -2.98 -5.07
CA ALA A 47 17.26 -2.53 -3.70
C ALA A 47 16.19 -2.89 -2.62
N GLY A 48 15.21 -3.75 -2.94
CA GLY A 48 14.21 -4.22 -1.98
C GLY A 48 13.03 -3.28 -1.73
N LYS A 49 12.94 -2.12 -2.42
CA LYS A 49 11.85 -1.13 -2.23
C LYS A 49 10.46 -1.75 -2.36
N SER A 50 10.21 -2.43 -3.48
CA SER A 50 8.91 -3.09 -3.73
C SER A 50 8.61 -4.20 -2.73
N THR A 51 9.64 -4.88 -2.23
CA THR A 51 9.50 -5.91 -1.19
C THR A 51 9.08 -5.28 0.13
N LEU A 52 9.69 -4.16 0.51
CA LEU A 52 9.33 -3.42 1.72
C LEU A 52 7.87 -2.95 1.66
N MET A 53 7.44 -2.39 0.51
CA MET A 53 6.06 -1.96 0.31
C MET A 53 5.06 -3.13 0.36
N LYS A 54 5.40 -4.25 -0.25
CA LYS A 54 4.59 -5.47 -0.18
C LYS A 54 4.51 -6.04 1.24
N THR A 55 5.57 -5.86 2.03
CA THR A 55 5.57 -6.22 3.45
C THR A 55 4.63 -5.33 4.25
N LEU A 56 4.69 -4.02 4.05
CA LEU A 56 3.78 -3.07 4.68
C LEU A 56 2.31 -3.34 4.29
N TYR A 57 2.05 -3.65 3.03
CA TYR A 57 0.70 -3.96 2.52
C TYR A 57 0.20 -5.35 2.94
N GLY A 58 1.02 -6.17 3.61
CA GLY A 58 0.62 -7.52 4.04
C GLY A 58 0.63 -8.59 2.92
N ALA A 59 1.21 -8.28 1.76
CA ALA A 59 1.41 -9.26 0.68
C ALA A 59 2.60 -10.19 0.97
N HIS A 60 3.58 -9.72 1.73
CA HIS A 60 4.68 -10.52 2.27
C HIS A 60 4.73 -10.37 3.79
N ARG A 61 4.94 -11.47 4.48
CA ARG A 61 5.20 -11.43 5.92
C ARG A 61 6.70 -11.16 6.12
N PRO A 62 7.10 -10.21 6.99
CA PRO A 62 8.49 -10.05 7.37
C PRO A 62 8.96 -11.31 8.10
N ASP A 63 10.23 -11.65 7.95
CA ASP A 63 10.85 -12.76 8.67
C ASP A 63 11.30 -12.31 10.07
N GLU A 64 11.70 -11.02 10.19
CA GLU A 64 12.04 -10.35 11.45
C GLU A 64 11.58 -8.89 11.40
N GLY A 65 11.52 -8.27 12.57
CA GLY A 65 11.12 -6.88 12.73
C GLY A 65 9.63 -6.69 13.00
N THR A 66 9.24 -5.42 13.19
CA THR A 66 7.88 -5.04 13.55
C THR A 66 7.33 -3.97 12.63
N VAL A 67 6.02 -4.04 12.37
CA VAL A 67 5.25 -3.05 11.63
C VAL A 67 4.27 -2.41 12.58
N LYS A 68 4.25 -1.07 12.70
CA LYS A 68 3.22 -0.36 13.45
C LYS A 68 2.48 0.61 12.55
N VAL A 69 1.19 0.71 12.77
CA VAL A 69 0.30 1.67 12.14
C VAL A 69 -0.41 2.44 13.25
N ASP A 70 -0.31 3.75 13.23
CA ASP A 70 -0.84 4.64 14.27
C ASP A 70 -0.41 4.22 15.70
N GLY A 71 0.87 3.84 15.84
CA GLY A 71 1.46 3.38 17.08
C GLY A 71 1.08 1.96 17.52
N VAL A 72 0.15 1.29 16.80
CA VAL A 72 -0.31 -0.06 17.12
C VAL A 72 0.44 -1.08 16.28
N GLU A 73 1.06 -2.05 16.93
CA GLU A 73 1.75 -3.15 16.26
C GLU A 73 0.79 -4.03 15.47
N GLN A 74 1.14 -4.31 14.22
CA GLN A 74 0.35 -5.05 13.26
C GLN A 74 1.09 -6.30 12.77
N HIS A 75 0.34 -7.37 12.61
CA HIS A 75 0.84 -8.65 12.08
C HIS A 75 -0.04 -9.11 10.91
N PHE A 76 0.11 -8.45 9.77
CA PHE A 76 -0.70 -8.75 8.60
C PHE A 76 -0.42 -10.16 8.05
N LYS A 77 -1.47 -10.93 7.89
CA LYS A 77 -1.45 -12.23 7.21
C LYS A 77 -1.93 -12.11 5.77
N THR A 78 -2.73 -11.08 5.50
CA THR A 78 -3.34 -10.83 4.20
C THR A 78 -3.42 -9.32 3.91
N PRO A 79 -3.44 -8.91 2.63
CA PRO A 79 -3.66 -7.51 2.26
C PRO A 79 -4.98 -6.92 2.80
N ARG A 80 -6.01 -7.75 3.00
CA ARG A 80 -7.30 -7.29 3.54
C ARG A 80 -7.16 -6.74 4.96
N GLU A 81 -6.28 -7.31 5.77
CA GLU A 81 -6.00 -6.81 7.12
C GLU A 81 -5.30 -5.45 7.08
N ALA A 82 -4.38 -5.25 6.15
CA ALA A 82 -3.72 -3.97 5.94
C ALA A 82 -4.72 -2.89 5.45
N ILE A 83 -5.61 -3.25 4.53
CA ILE A 83 -6.68 -2.36 4.05
C ILE A 83 -7.62 -1.97 5.19
N ALA A 84 -7.95 -2.89 6.09
CA ALA A 84 -8.84 -2.64 7.22
C ALA A 84 -8.29 -1.58 8.21
N VAL A 85 -6.96 -1.44 8.29
CA VAL A 85 -6.30 -0.40 9.10
C VAL A 85 -5.91 0.84 8.28
N GLY A 86 -6.40 0.96 7.03
CA GLY A 86 -6.26 2.14 6.21
C GLY A 86 -5.05 2.16 5.26
N ILE A 87 -4.32 1.05 5.11
CA ILE A 87 -3.20 0.95 4.17
C ILE A 87 -3.74 0.58 2.79
N GLY A 88 -3.63 1.48 1.82
CA GLY A 88 -3.89 1.21 0.41
C GLY A 88 -2.59 1.07 -0.38
N MET A 89 -2.61 0.29 -1.46
CA MET A 89 -1.48 0.15 -2.37
C MET A 89 -1.90 0.30 -3.82
N VAL A 90 -1.16 1.11 -4.57
CA VAL A 90 -1.30 1.19 -6.02
C VAL A 90 -0.17 0.41 -6.65
N PHE A 91 -0.50 -0.59 -7.44
CA PHE A 91 0.48 -1.41 -8.14
C PHE A 91 0.92 -0.74 -9.43
N GLN A 92 2.16 -0.96 -9.83
CA GLN A 92 2.76 -0.40 -11.05
C GLN A 92 2.04 -0.90 -12.32
N HIS A 93 1.57 -2.14 -12.32
CA HIS A 93 0.82 -2.71 -13.43
C HIS A 93 -0.66 -2.82 -13.05
N PHE A 94 -1.50 -2.10 -13.78
CA PHE A 94 -2.95 -2.26 -13.68
C PHE A 94 -3.35 -3.50 -14.46
N MET A 95 -3.81 -4.51 -13.76
CA MET A 95 -4.35 -5.73 -14.39
C MET A 95 -5.84 -5.48 -14.63
N LEU A 96 -6.17 -4.89 -15.79
CA LEU A 96 -7.55 -4.79 -16.24
C LEU A 96 -7.94 -6.10 -16.92
N ALA A 97 -9.15 -6.57 -16.65
CA ALA A 97 -9.73 -7.69 -17.36
C ALA A 97 -10.40 -7.17 -18.65
N ASP A 98 -9.79 -7.43 -19.79
CA ASP A 98 -10.23 -6.90 -21.10
C ASP A 98 -11.66 -7.31 -21.50
N ASN A 99 -12.14 -8.42 -20.94
CA ASN A 99 -13.49 -8.93 -21.15
C ASN A 99 -14.55 -8.31 -20.22
N LEU A 100 -14.14 -7.45 -19.30
CA LEU A 100 -15.03 -6.74 -18.38
C LEU A 100 -15.18 -5.28 -18.78
N THR A 101 -16.33 -4.70 -18.49
CA THR A 101 -16.56 -3.27 -18.66
C THR A 101 -15.76 -2.46 -17.62
N VAL A 102 -15.63 -1.16 -17.84
CA VAL A 102 -14.90 -0.26 -16.92
C VAL A 102 -15.45 -0.36 -15.50
N TRP A 103 -16.78 -0.34 -15.33
CA TRP A 103 -17.37 -0.40 -14.00
C TRP A 103 -17.21 -1.78 -13.33
N GLU A 104 -17.23 -2.87 -14.10
CA GLU A 104 -16.96 -4.22 -13.60
C GLU A 104 -15.51 -4.37 -13.12
N ASN A 105 -14.56 -3.77 -13.84
CA ASN A 105 -13.17 -3.71 -13.40
C ASN A 105 -13.00 -2.92 -12.08
N ILE A 106 -13.78 -1.85 -11.87
CA ILE A 106 -13.68 -1.03 -10.66
C ILE A 106 -14.22 -1.78 -9.43
N VAL A 107 -15.30 -2.54 -9.57
CA VAL A 107 -15.92 -3.27 -8.45
C VAL A 107 -15.38 -4.70 -8.30
N LEU A 108 -14.45 -5.11 -9.14
CA LEU A 108 -13.88 -6.45 -9.13
C LEU A 108 -13.22 -6.76 -7.78
N GLY A 109 -13.70 -7.81 -7.12
CA GLY A 109 -13.22 -8.23 -5.80
C GLY A 109 -13.98 -7.65 -4.61
N ASP A 110 -14.87 -6.68 -4.84
CA ASP A 110 -15.78 -6.09 -3.85
C ASP A 110 -17.19 -5.89 -4.46
N GLU A 111 -17.66 -6.92 -5.17
CA GLU A 111 -18.93 -6.87 -5.87
C GLU A 111 -20.09 -6.85 -4.88
N PRO A 112 -20.92 -5.80 -4.85
CA PRO A 112 -22.14 -5.80 -4.08
C PRO A 112 -23.18 -6.75 -4.70
N GLY A 113 -23.65 -7.69 -3.90
CA GLY A 113 -24.65 -8.65 -4.34
C GLY A 113 -24.50 -10.03 -3.71
N THR A 114 -25.28 -10.97 -4.20
CA THR A 114 -25.16 -12.39 -3.84
C THR A 114 -24.23 -13.08 -4.84
N ARG A 115 -23.59 -14.16 -4.40
CA ARG A 115 -22.57 -14.96 -5.15
C ARG A 115 -22.97 -15.36 -6.59
N LEU A 116 -24.23 -15.16 -6.97
CA LEU A 116 -24.81 -15.56 -8.28
C LEU A 116 -25.36 -14.39 -9.10
N LYS A 117 -25.44 -13.17 -8.55
CA LYS A 117 -26.01 -12.03 -9.28
C LYS A 117 -25.42 -10.71 -8.80
N LEU A 118 -24.76 -10.04 -9.70
CA LEU A 118 -24.21 -8.69 -9.49
C LEU A 118 -25.35 -7.66 -9.45
N ASP A 119 -25.45 -6.88 -8.39
CA ASP A 119 -26.42 -5.78 -8.31
C ASP A 119 -25.82 -4.50 -8.90
N ARG A 120 -26.18 -4.21 -10.17
CA ARG A 120 -25.71 -3.02 -10.89
C ARG A 120 -26.09 -1.71 -10.23
N ARG A 121 -27.26 -1.65 -9.55
CA ARG A 121 -27.71 -0.43 -8.86
C ARG A 121 -26.91 -0.20 -7.59
N ALA A 122 -26.69 -1.24 -6.80
CA ALA A 122 -25.85 -1.16 -5.61
C ALA A 122 -24.40 -0.81 -5.96
N SER A 123 -23.85 -1.37 -7.05
CA SER A 123 -22.52 -1.04 -7.57
C SER A 123 -22.38 0.42 -7.97
N SER A 124 -23.37 0.98 -8.65
CA SER A 124 -23.39 2.41 -9.03
C SER A 124 -23.46 3.32 -7.79
N THR A 125 -24.26 2.94 -6.79
CA THR A 125 -24.38 3.67 -5.53
C THR A 125 -23.08 3.62 -4.74
N MET A 126 -22.38 2.47 -4.74
CA MET A 126 -21.08 2.29 -4.10
C MET A 126 -20.03 3.23 -4.71
N LEU A 127 -19.96 3.35 -6.02
CA LEU A 127 -19.04 4.28 -6.70
C LEU A 127 -19.30 5.74 -6.32
N ILE A 128 -20.57 6.13 -6.17
CA ILE A 128 -20.95 7.47 -5.76
C ILE A 128 -20.64 7.67 -4.27
N SER A 129 -20.90 6.68 -3.43
CA SER A 129 -20.63 6.70 -1.99
C SER A 129 -19.13 6.74 -1.68
N THR A 130 -18.31 6.01 -2.43
CA THR A 130 -16.84 6.03 -2.28
C THR A 130 -16.29 7.45 -2.46
N ARG A 131 -16.87 8.23 -3.38
CA ARG A 131 -16.53 9.64 -3.55
C ARG A 131 -16.90 10.50 -2.34
N SER A 132 -18.01 10.18 -1.67
CA SER A 132 -18.45 10.84 -0.42
C SER A 132 -17.65 10.37 0.79
N THR A 133 -17.28 9.09 0.84
CA THR A 133 -16.52 8.49 1.93
C THR A 133 -15.06 8.92 1.94
N ILE A 134 -14.45 9.15 0.76
CA ILE A 134 -13.11 9.75 0.66
C ILE A 134 -13.10 11.17 1.26
N GLY A 135 -14.22 11.91 1.19
CA GLY A 135 -14.37 13.21 1.84
C GLY A 135 -14.67 13.16 3.33
N SER A 136 -15.11 12.02 3.89
CA SER A 136 -15.47 11.84 5.29
C SER A 136 -14.54 10.89 6.06
N LEU A 137 -13.68 10.16 5.37
CA LEU A 137 -12.55 9.52 6.03
C LEU A 137 -11.77 10.66 6.72
N ARG A 138 -11.65 10.59 8.05
CA ARG A 138 -10.56 11.28 8.74
C ARG A 138 -9.36 11.10 7.82
N PRO A 139 -8.50 12.11 7.66
CA PRO A 139 -7.27 11.94 6.91
C PRO A 139 -6.40 10.92 7.66
N LEU A 140 -6.79 9.66 7.59
CA LEU A 140 -5.88 8.55 7.73
C LEU A 140 -4.93 8.79 6.58
N SER A 141 -3.72 9.15 6.91
CA SER A 141 -2.65 9.49 6.01
C SER A 141 -2.68 8.50 4.85
N LEU A 142 -3.20 8.96 3.71
CA LEU A 142 -2.97 8.26 2.46
C LEU A 142 -1.47 8.43 2.20
N ALA A 143 -0.66 7.59 2.82
CA ALA A 143 0.74 7.50 2.49
C ALA A 143 0.79 6.91 1.08
N ALA A 144 0.65 7.77 0.08
CA ALA A 144 0.85 7.39 -1.31
C ALA A 144 2.34 7.16 -1.50
N MET A 145 2.80 5.94 -1.25
CA MET A 145 4.18 5.54 -1.50
C MET A 145 4.32 5.20 -2.97
N ALA A 146 4.78 6.18 -3.76
CA ALA A 146 5.16 5.94 -5.14
C ALA A 146 6.54 5.28 -5.17
N CYS A 147 6.61 4.01 -5.54
CA CYS A 147 7.86 3.34 -5.86
C CYS A 147 8.26 3.73 -7.28
N ALA A 148 9.10 4.76 -7.43
CA ALA A 148 9.67 5.11 -8.72
C ALA A 148 10.85 4.17 -9.02
N GLU A 149 10.66 3.25 -9.96
CA GLU A 149 11.78 2.57 -10.61
C GLU A 149 12.34 3.53 -11.67
N ALA A 150 13.61 3.89 -11.50
CA ALA A 150 14.32 4.63 -12.55
C ALA A 150 14.41 3.72 -13.79
N SER A 151 13.75 4.12 -14.87
CA SER A 151 13.91 3.49 -16.17
C SER A 151 15.39 3.64 -16.60
N PRO A 152 16.07 2.60 -17.08
CA PRO A 152 17.41 2.77 -17.59
C PRO A 152 17.36 3.74 -18.78
N ALA A 153 18.19 4.78 -18.72
CA ALA A 153 18.37 5.69 -19.85
C ALA A 153 18.79 4.88 -21.09
N PRO A 154 18.29 5.20 -22.29
CA PRO A 154 18.73 4.53 -23.50
C PRO A 154 20.24 4.77 -23.67
N ALA A 155 21.00 3.67 -23.85
CA ALA A 155 22.41 3.75 -24.13
C ALA A 155 22.61 4.60 -25.39
N CYS A 156 23.35 5.69 -25.25
CA CYS A 156 23.78 6.51 -26.35
C CYS A 156 24.84 5.70 -27.09
N SER A 157 24.49 5.10 -28.23
CA SER A 157 25.44 4.45 -29.14
C SER A 157 26.20 5.54 -29.89
N SER A 158 27.48 5.61 -29.61
CA SER A 158 28.48 6.33 -30.44
C SER A 158 28.84 5.52 -31.66
#